data_781774da7c353421b546ab8261fbda84
#
_entry.id   781774da7c353421b546ab8261fbda84
#
_cell.length_a   1.000
_cell.length_b   1.000
_cell.length_c   1.000
_cell.angle_alpha   90.00
_cell.angle_beta   90.00
_cell.angle_gamma   90.00
#
_symmetry.space_group_name_H-M   'P 1'
#
loop_
_entity.id
_entity.type
_entity.pdbx_description
1 polymer ?
#
loop_
_entity_poly.entity_id
_entity_poly.type
_entity_poly.pdbx_seq_one_letter_code
_entity_poly.pdbx_strand_id
1 'polypeptide(L)'
;AQDFGVPQNRERFIMIGNRLGIAPEIIFDEIFKNKRTPFVLYDALEGLPHLESRKEKGAKDVENAESGFTEVDFVYPITDFYRFINGDKKICKLYNHKNRYNNPRDIEIYRRLPQGANSLHPSIEDIMPYKKRNGIFKDKYFKLDQNQICKTITSHMKFDCNMYIHPWESR
;
A
#
# COMPACT_ATOMS: atom_id res chain seq x y z
N ALA A 1 -3.35 13.85 -3.24
CA ALA A 1 -2.69 12.98 -4.23
C ALA A 1 -3.69 12.10 -4.97
N GLN A 2 -4.74 11.64 -4.29
CA GLN A 2 -5.76 10.75 -4.87
C GLN A 2 -6.44 11.33 -6.11
N ASP A 3 -6.75 12.63 -6.11
CA ASP A 3 -7.40 13.33 -7.23
C ASP A 3 -6.53 13.39 -8.50
N PHE A 4 -5.29 12.94 -8.40
CA PHE A 4 -4.31 12.86 -9.48
C PHE A 4 -3.87 11.42 -9.78
N GLY A 5 -4.70 10.44 -9.43
CA GLY A 5 -4.49 9.04 -9.78
C GLY A 5 -3.61 8.24 -8.83
N VAL A 6 -3.21 8.78 -7.69
CA VAL A 6 -2.49 8.00 -6.66
C VAL A 6 -3.52 7.32 -5.76
N PRO A 7 -3.56 5.97 -5.65
CA PRO A 7 -4.56 5.27 -4.82
C PRO A 7 -4.23 5.34 -3.33
N GLN A 8 -3.87 6.52 -2.86
CA GLN A 8 -3.48 6.80 -1.49
C GLN A 8 -4.03 8.16 -1.04
N ASN A 9 -4.69 8.18 0.11
CA ASN A 9 -5.11 9.42 0.75
C ASN A 9 -3.89 10.10 1.39
N ARG A 10 -3.22 10.95 0.62
CA ARG A 10 -2.01 11.66 1.02
C ARG A 10 -2.10 13.14 0.68
N GLU A 11 -2.37 13.94 1.67
CA GLU A 11 -2.38 15.39 1.53
C GLU A 11 -0.95 15.95 1.56
N ARG A 12 -0.70 16.93 0.73
CA ARG A 12 0.57 17.64 0.67
C ARG A 12 0.32 19.11 0.39
N PHE A 13 1.01 19.94 1.13
CA PHE A 13 1.11 21.36 0.81
C PHE A 13 2.13 21.54 -0.32
N ILE A 14 1.72 22.23 -1.38
CA ILE A 14 2.57 22.56 -2.52
C ILE A 14 2.64 24.06 -2.65
N MET A 15 3.86 24.61 -2.64
CA MET A 15 4.12 26.01 -2.89
C MET A 15 4.82 26.17 -4.24
N ILE A 16 4.28 27.00 -5.10
CA ILE A 16 4.85 27.28 -6.43
C ILE A 16 5.20 28.75 -6.52
N GLY A 17 6.45 29.03 -6.85
CA GLY A 17 6.93 30.38 -7.18
C GLY A 17 7.42 30.43 -8.63
N ASN A 18 7.17 31.52 -9.31
CA ASN A 18 7.73 31.75 -10.63
C ASN A 18 8.25 33.19 -10.74
N ARG A 19 9.25 33.39 -11.62
CA ARG A 19 9.82 34.72 -11.95
C ARG A 19 9.38 35.26 -13.30
N LEU A 20 8.39 34.61 -13.92
CA LEU A 20 7.88 34.98 -15.27
C LEU A 20 6.65 35.90 -15.17
N GLY A 21 6.22 36.26 -13.95
CA GLY A 21 5.02 37.09 -13.73
C GLY A 21 3.70 36.38 -14.04
N ILE A 22 3.70 35.04 -14.11
CA ILE A 22 2.47 34.27 -14.32
C ILE A 22 1.66 34.28 -13.04
N ALA A 23 0.38 34.66 -13.15
CA ALA A 23 -0.52 34.65 -12.00
C ALA A 23 -0.67 33.23 -11.41
N PRO A 24 -0.59 33.04 -10.07
CA PRO A 24 -0.66 31.72 -9.44
C PRO A 24 -1.90 30.93 -9.82
N GLU A 25 -3.03 31.61 -10.00
CA GLU A 25 -4.31 31.02 -10.38
C GLU A 25 -4.22 30.25 -11.69
N ILE A 26 -3.52 30.81 -12.71
CA ILE A 26 -3.32 30.17 -14.01
C ILE A 26 -2.54 28.86 -13.85
N ILE A 27 -1.53 28.85 -12.97
CA ILE A 27 -0.70 27.66 -12.73
C ILE A 27 -1.54 26.58 -12.03
N PHE A 28 -2.31 26.94 -11.02
CA PHE A 28 -3.17 25.99 -10.32
C PHE A 28 -4.30 25.46 -11.18
N ASP A 29 -4.90 26.29 -12.03
CA ASP A 29 -5.93 25.87 -12.99
C ASP A 29 -5.39 24.82 -13.97
N GLU A 30 -4.17 25.00 -14.48
CA GLU A 30 -3.52 23.98 -15.34
C GLU A 30 -3.24 22.68 -14.58
N ILE A 31 -2.81 22.75 -13.33
CA ILE A 31 -2.64 21.55 -12.48
C ILE A 31 -3.98 20.85 -12.30
N PHE A 32 -5.05 21.60 -11.99
CA PHE A 32 -6.37 21.04 -11.68
C PHE A 32 -7.07 20.42 -12.90
N LYS A 33 -6.72 20.80 -14.11
CA LYS A 33 -7.19 20.11 -15.34
C LYS A 33 -6.76 18.62 -15.38
N ASN A 34 -5.72 18.26 -14.64
CA ASN A 34 -5.24 16.87 -14.55
C ASN A 34 -5.92 16.05 -13.46
N LYS A 35 -6.93 16.60 -12.77
CA LYS A 35 -7.74 15.83 -11.83
C LYS A 35 -8.49 14.71 -12.54
N ARG A 36 -8.63 13.59 -11.86
CA ARG A 36 -9.32 12.40 -12.36
C ARG A 36 -10.04 11.66 -11.25
N THR A 37 -10.92 10.75 -11.62
CA THR A 37 -11.50 9.80 -10.67
C THR A 37 -10.37 9.01 -10.00
N PRO A 38 -10.33 8.96 -8.67
CA PRO A 38 -9.31 8.22 -7.95
C PRO A 38 -9.33 6.72 -8.30
N PHE A 39 -8.16 6.13 -8.42
CA PHE A 39 -8.03 4.68 -8.35
C PHE A 39 -8.19 4.21 -6.91
N VAL A 40 -8.72 3.02 -6.74
CA VAL A 40 -8.81 2.34 -5.45
C VAL A 40 -7.61 1.42 -5.22
N LEU A 41 -7.52 0.85 -4.02
CA LEU A 41 -6.39 -0.02 -3.68
C LEU A 41 -6.36 -1.28 -4.54
N TYR A 42 -7.53 -1.82 -4.92
CA TYR A 42 -7.61 -2.96 -5.83
C TYR A 42 -6.88 -2.69 -7.14
N ASP A 43 -7.13 -1.56 -7.78
CA ASP A 43 -6.51 -1.20 -9.06
C ASP A 43 -4.96 -1.24 -9.01
N ALA A 44 -4.39 -0.89 -7.85
CA ALA A 44 -2.94 -0.87 -7.64
C ALA A 44 -2.35 -2.24 -7.31
N LEU A 45 -3.13 -3.15 -6.76
CA LEU A 45 -2.68 -4.46 -6.30
C LEU A 45 -3.06 -5.60 -7.23
N GLU A 46 -4.08 -5.41 -8.09
CA GLU A 46 -4.50 -6.44 -9.04
C GLU A 46 -3.34 -6.83 -9.97
N GLY A 47 -3.26 -8.12 -10.23
CA GLY A 47 -2.22 -8.65 -11.10
C GLY A 47 -0.83 -8.79 -10.49
N LEU A 48 -0.58 -8.32 -9.26
CA LEU A 48 0.65 -8.64 -8.55
C LEU A 48 0.66 -10.11 -8.13
N PRO A 49 1.82 -10.80 -8.20
CA PRO A 49 1.93 -12.17 -7.73
C PRO A 49 1.56 -12.30 -6.26
N HIS A 50 0.85 -13.39 -5.94
CA HIS A 50 0.51 -13.71 -4.56
C HIS A 50 1.76 -13.96 -3.70
N LEU A 51 1.76 -13.43 -2.47
CA LEU A 51 2.80 -13.67 -1.49
C LEU A 51 2.22 -14.24 -0.19
N GLU A 52 2.77 -15.35 0.25
CA GLU A 52 2.48 -15.87 1.59
C GLU A 52 3.35 -15.20 2.66
N SER A 53 2.84 -15.11 3.88
CA SER A 53 3.62 -14.68 5.03
C SER A 53 4.81 -15.61 5.28
N ARG A 54 5.99 -15.05 5.53
CA ARG A 54 7.16 -15.84 5.91
C ARG A 54 6.98 -16.44 7.31
N LYS A 55 7.26 -17.72 7.41
CA LYS A 55 7.19 -18.47 8.67
C LYS A 55 8.52 -18.45 9.44
N GLU A 56 9.63 -18.15 8.75
CA GLU A 56 10.97 -18.13 9.35
C GLU A 56 11.43 -16.71 9.64
N LYS A 57 11.77 -16.46 10.91
CA LYS A 57 12.32 -15.18 11.35
C LYS A 57 13.76 -15.03 10.87
N GLY A 58 14.04 -13.90 10.22
CA GLY A 58 15.40 -13.60 9.76
C GLY A 58 15.79 -14.26 8.43
N ALA A 59 14.86 -14.96 7.76
CA ALA A 59 15.10 -15.47 6.42
C ALA A 59 15.48 -14.33 5.46
N LYS A 60 16.57 -14.54 4.72
CA LYS A 60 17.04 -13.59 3.71
C LYS A 60 16.49 -13.96 2.34
N ASP A 61 16.26 -12.95 1.52
CA ASP A 61 15.98 -13.14 0.11
C ASP A 61 17.29 -13.36 -0.65
N VAL A 62 17.19 -14.08 -1.75
CA VAL A 62 18.28 -14.11 -2.74
C VAL A 62 18.18 -12.83 -3.55
N GLU A 63 19.23 -12.02 -3.49
CA GLU A 63 19.33 -10.78 -4.23
C GLU A 63 20.21 -10.98 -5.46
N ASN A 64 19.85 -10.32 -6.56
CA ASN A 64 20.68 -10.30 -7.76
C ASN A 64 21.99 -9.55 -7.46
N ALA A 65 23.13 -10.15 -7.79
CA ALA A 65 24.45 -9.60 -7.46
C ALA A 65 24.76 -8.26 -8.16
N GLU A 66 24.16 -8.03 -9.33
CA GLU A 66 24.37 -6.80 -10.11
C GLU A 66 23.46 -5.66 -9.67
N SER A 67 22.16 -5.95 -9.48
CA SER A 67 21.17 -4.93 -9.12
C SER A 67 21.07 -4.67 -7.61
N GLY A 68 21.47 -5.63 -6.78
CA GLY A 68 21.28 -5.58 -5.33
C GLY A 68 19.82 -5.73 -4.88
N PHE A 69 18.92 -6.18 -5.77
CA PHE A 69 17.49 -6.34 -5.51
C PHE A 69 17.06 -7.79 -5.65
N THR A 70 16.01 -8.16 -4.91
CA THR A 70 15.24 -9.37 -5.23
C THR A 70 14.46 -9.11 -6.51
N GLU A 71 14.66 -9.95 -7.52
CA GLU A 71 14.00 -9.86 -8.82
C GLU A 71 13.09 -11.04 -9.05
N VAL A 72 11.89 -10.77 -9.59
CA VAL A 72 10.94 -11.79 -10.04
C VAL A 72 10.55 -11.47 -11.46
N ASP A 73 10.72 -12.45 -12.37
CA ASP A 73 10.24 -12.32 -13.73
C ASP A 73 8.70 -12.37 -13.71
N PHE A 74 8.11 -11.34 -14.31
CA PHE A 74 6.68 -11.14 -14.23
C PHE A 74 6.16 -10.31 -15.39
N VAL A 75 5.09 -10.76 -16.01
CA VAL A 75 4.38 -9.98 -17.03
C VAL A 75 3.16 -9.34 -16.38
N TYR A 76 3.22 -8.04 -16.18
CA TYR A 76 2.14 -7.30 -15.55
C TYR A 76 0.91 -7.26 -16.47
N PRO A 77 -0.30 -7.54 -15.97
CA PRO A 77 -1.52 -7.37 -16.76
C PRO A 77 -1.72 -5.87 -17.09
N ILE A 78 -2.15 -5.59 -18.31
CA ILE A 78 -2.35 -4.21 -18.76
C ILE A 78 -3.72 -3.73 -18.28
N THR A 79 -3.75 -3.16 -17.08
CA THR A 79 -4.91 -2.50 -16.48
C THR A 79 -4.90 -0.99 -16.77
N ASP A 80 -5.98 -0.29 -16.47
CA ASP A 80 -6.03 1.16 -16.61
C ASP A 80 -5.06 1.87 -15.66
N PHE A 81 -4.91 1.33 -14.43
CA PHE A 81 -3.89 1.84 -13.50
C PHE A 81 -2.48 1.61 -14.03
N TYR A 82 -2.20 0.41 -14.58
CA TYR A 82 -0.91 0.13 -15.18
C TYR A 82 -0.57 1.11 -16.30
N ARG A 83 -1.50 1.34 -17.24
CA ARG A 83 -1.33 2.30 -18.33
C ARG A 83 -1.08 3.72 -17.81
N PHE A 84 -1.80 4.08 -16.75
CA PHE A 84 -1.64 5.40 -16.14
C PHE A 84 -0.23 5.64 -15.58
N ILE A 85 0.37 4.65 -14.90
CA ILE A 85 1.68 4.79 -14.26
C ILE A 85 2.86 4.48 -15.19
N ASN A 86 2.69 3.61 -16.17
CA ASN A 86 3.77 3.11 -17.03
C ASN A 86 3.61 3.51 -18.50
N GLY A 87 2.47 4.05 -18.92
CA GLY A 87 2.14 4.23 -20.33
C GLY A 87 2.11 2.88 -21.05
N ASP A 88 2.69 2.83 -22.24
CA ASP A 88 2.77 1.61 -23.05
C ASP A 88 4.02 0.75 -22.77
N LYS A 89 4.81 1.11 -21.74
CA LYS A 89 6.01 0.36 -21.39
C LYS A 89 5.65 -1.01 -20.84
N LYS A 90 6.17 -2.07 -21.44
CA LYS A 90 6.01 -3.42 -20.93
C LYS A 90 6.96 -3.65 -19.74
N ILE A 91 6.40 -3.90 -18.58
CA ILE A 91 7.16 -4.27 -17.38
C ILE A 91 7.25 -5.80 -17.33
N CYS A 92 8.48 -6.30 -17.29
CA CYS A 92 8.77 -7.73 -17.30
C CYS A 92 9.42 -8.23 -16.01
N LYS A 93 9.71 -7.34 -15.06
CA LYS A 93 10.30 -7.69 -13.77
C LYS A 93 9.67 -6.89 -12.64
N LEU A 94 9.50 -7.54 -11.50
CA LEU A 94 9.20 -6.91 -10.23
C LEU A 94 10.43 -6.91 -9.34
N TYR A 95 10.71 -5.76 -8.74
CA TYR A 95 11.83 -5.59 -7.81
C TYR A 95 11.32 -5.50 -6.39
N ASN A 96 11.99 -6.21 -5.47
CA ASN A 96 11.66 -6.23 -4.04
C ASN A 96 10.19 -6.61 -3.72
N HIS A 97 9.54 -7.37 -4.61
CA HIS A 97 8.23 -7.95 -4.31
C HIS A 97 8.41 -9.12 -3.35
N LYS A 98 8.49 -8.81 -2.07
CA LYS A 98 8.80 -9.76 -1.00
C LYS A 98 7.98 -9.50 0.24
N ASN A 99 7.74 -10.55 0.99
CA ASN A 99 7.03 -10.48 2.25
C ASN A 99 8.01 -10.54 3.43
N ARG A 100 7.57 -10.07 4.59
CA ARG A 100 8.31 -10.16 5.84
C ARG A 100 7.83 -11.34 6.68
N TYR A 101 8.58 -11.65 7.74
CA TYR A 101 8.15 -12.58 8.77
C TYR A 101 6.95 -12.00 9.55
N ASN A 102 5.93 -12.83 9.71
CA ASN A 102 4.84 -12.60 10.64
C ASN A 102 4.69 -13.84 11.53
N ASN A 103 4.46 -13.64 12.81
CA ASN A 103 4.23 -14.76 13.72
C ASN A 103 2.86 -15.42 13.47
N PRO A 104 2.65 -16.68 13.88
CA PRO A 104 1.40 -17.41 13.61
C PRO A 104 0.14 -16.69 14.10
N ARG A 105 0.21 -16.02 15.26
CA ARG A 105 -0.93 -15.26 15.79
C ARG A 105 -1.27 -14.06 14.89
N ASP A 106 -0.28 -13.31 14.43
CA ASP A 106 -0.52 -12.16 13.54
C ASP A 106 -1.11 -12.62 12.21
N ILE A 107 -0.63 -13.74 11.64
CA ILE A 107 -1.21 -14.35 10.43
C ILE A 107 -2.69 -14.71 10.66
N GLU A 108 -3.02 -15.27 11.81
CA GLU A 108 -4.40 -15.62 12.16
C GLU A 108 -5.29 -14.36 12.35
N ILE A 109 -4.74 -13.29 12.94
CA ILE A 109 -5.42 -11.99 12.99
C ILE A 109 -5.71 -11.47 11.57
N TYR A 110 -4.72 -11.51 10.67
CA TYR A 110 -4.90 -11.05 9.29
C TYR A 110 -5.97 -11.86 8.54
N ARG A 111 -6.02 -13.16 8.78
CA ARG A 111 -7.01 -14.05 8.17
C ARG A 111 -8.44 -13.75 8.64
N ARG A 112 -8.63 -13.55 9.95
CA ARG A 112 -9.96 -13.34 10.55
C ARG A 112 -10.50 -11.93 10.38
N LEU A 113 -9.62 -10.93 10.32
CA LEU A 113 -10.03 -9.53 10.28
C LEU A 113 -10.70 -9.22 8.93
N PRO A 114 -11.96 -8.73 8.92
CA PRO A 114 -12.60 -8.26 7.69
C PRO A 114 -11.88 -7.05 7.09
N GLN A 115 -12.02 -6.84 5.78
CA GLN A 115 -11.53 -5.63 5.13
C GLN A 115 -12.17 -4.38 5.75
N GLY A 116 -11.39 -3.32 5.91
CA GLY A 116 -11.81 -2.07 6.55
C GLY A 116 -11.88 -2.12 8.08
N ALA A 117 -11.71 -3.29 8.69
CA ALA A 117 -11.76 -3.45 10.14
C ALA A 117 -10.42 -3.22 10.84
N ASN A 118 -10.48 -2.89 12.12
CA ASN A 118 -9.32 -2.61 12.96
C ASN A 118 -9.23 -3.55 14.19
N SER A 119 -8.27 -3.27 15.06
CA SER A 119 -7.97 -4.06 16.27
C SER A 119 -9.14 -4.21 17.28
N LEU A 120 -10.23 -3.47 17.12
CA LEU A 120 -11.42 -3.56 17.99
C LEU A 120 -12.48 -4.54 17.46
N HIS A 121 -12.26 -5.14 16.29
CA HIS A 121 -13.26 -6.01 15.69
C HIS A 121 -13.45 -7.31 16.48
N PRO A 122 -14.71 -7.75 16.75
CA PRO A 122 -14.99 -8.93 17.58
C PRO A 122 -14.34 -10.23 17.11
N SER A 123 -14.14 -10.39 15.79
CA SER A 123 -13.55 -11.60 15.20
C SER A 123 -12.14 -11.96 15.68
N ILE A 124 -11.44 -11.02 16.31
CA ILE A 124 -10.05 -11.19 16.80
C ILE A 124 -9.90 -10.90 18.27
N GLU A 125 -10.99 -10.67 19.00
CA GLU A 125 -10.94 -10.31 20.41
C GLU A 125 -10.23 -11.36 21.28
N ASP A 126 -10.44 -12.64 20.98
CA ASP A 126 -9.85 -13.78 21.71
C ASP A 126 -8.32 -13.86 21.58
N ILE A 127 -7.77 -13.48 20.41
CA ILE A 127 -6.35 -13.61 20.09
C ILE A 127 -5.58 -12.28 20.12
N MET A 128 -6.24 -11.17 20.41
CA MET A 128 -5.66 -9.84 20.41
C MET A 128 -4.59 -9.66 21.50
N PRO A 129 -3.32 -9.30 21.12
CA PRO A 129 -2.21 -9.25 22.07
C PRO A 129 -2.26 -8.07 23.04
N TYR A 130 -3.01 -7.02 22.69
CA TYR A 130 -2.97 -5.71 23.39
C TYR A 130 -4.31 -5.32 23.98
N LYS A 131 -5.09 -6.26 24.52
CA LYS A 131 -6.47 -6.02 25.06
C LYS A 131 -6.59 -4.77 25.92
N LYS A 132 -5.62 -4.54 26.83
CA LYS A 132 -5.62 -3.38 27.73
C LYS A 132 -5.33 -2.03 27.06
N ARG A 133 -4.83 -2.01 25.83
CA ARG A 133 -4.43 -0.81 25.09
C ARG A 133 -5.21 -0.56 23.81
N ASN A 134 -6.20 -1.39 23.51
CA ASN A 134 -6.99 -1.29 22.27
C ASN A 134 -7.72 0.05 22.14
N GLY A 135 -8.13 0.66 23.24
CA GLY A 135 -8.76 1.99 23.25
C GLY A 135 -7.83 3.13 22.82
N ILE A 136 -6.50 2.95 22.98
CA ILE A 136 -5.49 3.97 22.68
C ILE A 136 -4.95 3.79 21.24
N PHE A 137 -4.72 2.55 20.83
CA PHE A 137 -4.10 2.19 19.53
C PHE A 137 -5.09 1.41 18.65
N LYS A 138 -6.18 2.05 18.26
CA LYS A 138 -7.26 1.44 17.48
C LYS A 138 -6.83 0.93 16.11
N ASP A 139 -5.81 1.51 15.52
CA ASP A 139 -5.32 1.22 14.17
C ASP A 139 -4.07 0.34 14.14
N LYS A 140 -3.64 -0.20 15.28
CA LYS A 140 -2.45 -1.06 15.37
C LYS A 140 -2.53 -2.31 14.49
N TYR A 141 -3.73 -2.88 14.33
CA TYR A 141 -4.08 -3.84 13.30
C TYR A 141 -5.20 -3.22 12.49
N PHE A 142 -4.96 -3.06 11.22
CA PHE A 142 -5.97 -2.53 10.29
C PHE A 142 -5.86 -3.25 8.96
N LYS A 143 -6.92 -3.95 8.57
CA LYS A 143 -6.99 -4.60 7.26
C LYS A 143 -7.51 -3.59 6.25
N LEU A 144 -6.71 -3.33 5.23
CA LEU A 144 -7.09 -2.42 4.17
C LEU A 144 -8.33 -2.93 3.41
N ASP A 145 -9.13 -2.01 2.89
CA ASP A 145 -10.26 -2.33 2.04
C ASP A 145 -9.86 -2.11 0.57
N GLN A 146 -10.01 -3.15 -0.23
CA GLN A 146 -9.66 -3.12 -1.65
C GLN A 146 -10.44 -2.08 -2.45
N ASN A 147 -11.69 -1.79 -2.05
CA ASN A 147 -12.59 -0.86 -2.73
C ASN A 147 -12.41 0.60 -2.25
N GLN A 148 -11.46 0.84 -1.36
CA GLN A 148 -11.16 2.16 -0.83
C GLN A 148 -9.79 2.64 -1.27
N ILE A 149 -9.57 3.95 -1.14
CA ILE A 149 -8.28 4.57 -1.31
C ILE A 149 -7.43 4.22 -0.08
N CYS A 150 -6.19 3.76 -0.31
CA CYS A 150 -5.29 3.40 0.79
C CYS A 150 -5.02 4.61 1.70
N LYS A 151 -4.97 4.38 3.00
CA LYS A 151 -4.47 5.39 3.93
C LYS A 151 -3.00 5.74 3.67
N THR A 152 -2.55 6.89 4.14
CA THR A 152 -1.16 7.33 3.96
C THR A 152 -0.18 6.31 4.51
N ILE A 153 0.69 5.79 3.64
CA ILE A 153 1.82 4.93 4.04
C ILE A 153 2.88 5.81 4.70
N THR A 154 3.20 5.48 5.95
CA THR A 154 4.18 6.22 6.76
C THR A 154 5.57 5.60 6.68
N SER A 155 6.60 6.35 7.06
CA SER A 155 7.99 5.86 7.08
C SER A 155 8.26 4.77 8.13
N HIS A 156 7.36 4.62 9.10
CA HIS A 156 7.49 3.63 10.19
C HIS A 156 7.09 2.20 9.81
N MET A 157 6.80 1.92 8.55
CA MET A 157 6.41 0.59 8.06
C MET A 157 7.36 -0.54 8.46
N LYS A 158 8.63 -0.25 8.73
CA LYS A 158 9.60 -1.25 9.20
C LYS A 158 9.17 -1.92 10.52
N PHE A 159 8.48 -1.17 11.39
CA PHE A 159 8.12 -1.62 12.74
C PHE A 159 6.62 -1.85 12.94
N ASP A 160 5.76 -1.10 12.27
CA ASP A 160 4.31 -1.05 12.50
C ASP A 160 3.48 -1.37 11.24
N CYS A 161 3.88 -2.36 10.45
CA CYS A 161 3.14 -2.67 9.22
C CYS A 161 1.79 -3.37 9.47
N ASN A 162 1.46 -3.81 10.67
CA ASN A 162 0.15 -4.39 10.98
C ASN A 162 -1.02 -3.40 10.78
N MET A 163 -0.74 -2.10 10.65
CA MET A 163 -1.73 -1.09 10.25
C MET A 163 -2.01 -1.07 8.73
N TYR A 164 -1.36 -1.93 7.95
CA TYR A 164 -1.51 -2.04 6.49
C TYR A 164 -1.65 -3.50 6.07
N ILE A 165 -2.50 -4.26 6.76
CA ILE A 165 -2.76 -5.65 6.42
C ILE A 165 -3.35 -5.71 5.02
N HIS A 166 -2.80 -6.59 4.18
CA HIS A 166 -3.25 -6.76 2.80
C HIS A 166 -4.73 -7.16 2.73
N PRO A 167 -5.52 -6.62 1.79
CA PRO A 167 -6.98 -6.81 1.79
C PRO A 167 -7.41 -8.27 1.64
N TRP A 168 -6.72 -9.08 0.85
CA TRP A 168 -7.09 -10.49 0.61
C TRP A 168 -5.97 -11.52 0.87
N GLU A 169 -4.77 -11.09 1.20
CA GLU A 169 -3.68 -11.97 1.60
C GLU A 169 -3.42 -11.87 3.11
N SER A 170 -3.01 -12.95 3.75
CA SER A 170 -2.74 -12.95 5.20
C SER A 170 -1.34 -12.43 5.52
N ARG A 171 -1.04 -11.21 5.08
CA ARG A 171 0.23 -10.51 5.28
C ARG A 171 0.06 -9.02 5.52
#